data_2125de77c61fa7353a684b3bc7456d75
#
_entry.id   2125de77c61fa7353a684b3bc7456d75
#
_cell.length_a   1.000
_cell.length_b   1.000
_cell.length_c   1.000
_cell.angle_alpha   90.00
_cell.angle_beta   90.00
_cell.angle_gamma   90.00
#
_symmetry.space_group_name_H-M   'P 1'
#
loop_
_entity.id
_entity.type
_entity.pdbx_description
1 polymer ?
#
loop_
_entity_poly.entity_id
_entity_poly.type
_entity_poly.pdbx_seq_one_letter_code
_entity_poly.pdbx_strand_id
1 'polypeptide(L)'
;MEKTIQHVQEQLKMNGYDQFSEVTVNEEDGTKIFTATGDEKIVYVKIFEKDADLSYAVQQSALIEAQYHESAPDFIWATNGEVNFYADCFESVPIAEIPSIVDVTKKEKKKLTKREQWSREIYTTLQKRFDDLHERLYGPAGADNISSTNEAIDEISKLLFMEIFRLYHPDYVLREGENAGLKLYDILKHEYIKQHGKEAVKQIKAAFKEIKNHDDYVAINDKGEKCYIFNEDEYIKLENPANYVTAFETFQELDEFEDDNGVVKKATLKDVTADILGRLYDVLLRGKYDSKVGQATYLTPRQVTEAMVDMVMHDLTTNPKEAAKLLETDENGNPTFRVLDPTCGSGGFLIKAYEAIKRYFTREFAGIQKEKINEHLEKMKEHSFVGADKTRSMIVKARLNMAMHGLPKAPIFWVNDSLMTDSLLPESYDVIITNPPFGSGSVSNKTEEGRAILERYTSGIDEDGKPMKKGLCLGAKPNNKGVWKQVNSTDQAVLFIDRNLELLKPGGYLIMVLPDGILSNSSYKHVREYLMGKKNEVTGEFEGGRAIVKAVVSLPTVTFQLS
;
A
#
# COMPACT_ATOMS: atom_id res chain seq x y z
N MET A 1 35.08 18.52 1.88
CA MET A 1 34.43 18.01 0.67
C MET A 1 35.37 17.31 -0.33
N GLU A 2 36.51 17.84 -0.77
CA GLU A 2 37.38 17.15 -1.77
C GLU A 2 37.87 15.77 -1.32
N LYS A 3 38.28 15.59 -0.08
CA LYS A 3 38.66 14.28 0.47
C LYS A 3 37.47 13.31 0.51
N THR A 4 36.27 13.81 0.77
CA THR A 4 35.05 13.01 0.77
C THR A 4 34.70 12.55 -0.64
N ILE A 5 34.85 13.42 -1.65
CA ILE A 5 34.66 13.06 -3.06
C ILE A 5 35.61 11.93 -3.46
N GLN A 6 36.89 12.07 -3.18
CA GLN A 6 37.88 11.04 -3.50
C GLN A 6 37.58 9.70 -2.83
N HIS A 7 37.24 9.73 -1.53
CA HIS A 7 36.84 8.52 -0.80
C HIS A 7 35.60 7.83 -1.41
N VAL A 8 34.54 8.60 -1.74
CA VAL A 8 33.32 8.07 -2.36
C VAL A 8 33.62 7.47 -3.73
N GLN A 9 34.43 8.16 -4.55
CA GLN A 9 34.81 7.65 -5.86
C GLN A 9 35.66 6.36 -5.78
N GLU A 10 36.54 6.25 -4.79
CA GLU A 10 37.32 5.01 -4.55
C GLU A 10 36.42 3.85 -4.16
N GLN A 11 35.44 4.07 -3.27
CA GLN A 11 34.48 3.04 -2.86
C GLN A 11 33.58 2.61 -4.03
N LEU A 12 33.10 3.55 -4.83
CA LEU A 12 32.29 3.25 -6.01
C LEU A 12 33.07 2.47 -7.07
N LYS A 13 34.36 2.79 -7.29
CA LYS A 13 35.23 1.99 -8.16
C LYS A 13 35.39 0.56 -7.68
N MET A 14 35.53 0.34 -6.37
CA MET A 14 35.60 -1.02 -5.80
C MET A 14 34.29 -1.81 -6.05
N ASN A 15 33.17 -1.11 -6.13
CA ASN A 15 31.86 -1.69 -6.42
C ASN A 15 31.57 -1.82 -7.93
N GLY A 16 32.52 -1.42 -8.80
CA GLY A 16 32.41 -1.55 -10.26
C GLY A 16 31.84 -0.34 -10.99
N TYR A 17 31.61 0.80 -10.30
CA TYR A 17 31.20 2.07 -10.91
C TYR A 17 32.46 2.90 -11.21
N ASP A 18 32.95 2.87 -12.43
CA ASP A 18 34.25 3.43 -12.80
C ASP A 18 34.19 4.69 -13.69
N GLN A 19 32.99 5.02 -14.20
CA GLN A 19 32.76 6.22 -15.01
C GLN A 19 32.10 7.30 -14.15
N PHE A 20 32.69 8.48 -14.06
CA PHE A 20 32.20 9.58 -13.23
C PHE A 20 31.88 10.79 -14.09
N SER A 21 30.73 11.44 -13.81
CA SER A 21 30.44 12.76 -14.38
C SER A 21 31.33 13.85 -13.73
N GLU A 22 31.33 15.03 -14.33
CA GLU A 22 31.91 16.21 -13.70
C GLU A 22 31.17 16.54 -12.37
N VAL A 23 31.94 16.98 -11.38
CA VAL A 23 31.37 17.39 -10.09
C VAL A 23 30.78 18.79 -10.22
N THR A 24 29.49 18.92 -10.05
CA THR A 24 28.77 20.19 -10.06
C THR A 24 28.44 20.67 -8.64
N VAL A 25 28.21 21.98 -8.49
CA VAL A 25 27.77 22.58 -7.24
C VAL A 25 26.29 22.94 -7.39
N ASN A 26 25.45 22.45 -6.50
CA ASN A 26 24.06 22.89 -6.42
C ASN A 26 24.03 24.31 -5.85
N GLU A 27 23.51 25.27 -6.64
CA GLU A 27 23.49 26.69 -6.27
C GLU A 27 22.51 26.99 -5.10
N GLU A 28 21.52 26.12 -4.86
CA GLU A 28 20.51 26.31 -3.82
C GLU A 28 21.02 25.96 -2.42
N ASP A 29 21.78 24.89 -2.28
CA ASP A 29 22.19 24.35 -0.98
C ASP A 29 23.72 24.18 -0.82
N GLY A 30 24.51 24.52 -1.84
CA GLY A 30 25.98 24.44 -1.81
C GLY A 30 26.53 23.02 -1.84
N THR A 31 25.69 22.00 -1.98
CA THR A 31 26.14 20.60 -2.06
C THR A 31 26.89 20.33 -3.36
N LYS A 32 27.74 19.29 -3.34
CA LYS A 32 28.43 18.83 -4.55
C LYS A 32 27.77 17.55 -5.05
N ILE A 33 27.49 17.52 -6.35
CA ILE A 33 26.76 16.45 -7.00
C ILE A 33 27.58 15.89 -8.16
N PHE A 34 27.56 14.57 -8.31
CA PHE A 34 28.06 13.87 -9.49
C PHE A 34 27.36 12.52 -9.64
N THR A 35 27.44 11.91 -10.81
CA THR A 35 26.99 10.54 -11.02
C THR A 35 28.16 9.60 -11.25
N ALA A 36 27.99 8.34 -10.86
CA ALA A 36 28.92 7.27 -11.14
C ALA A 36 28.18 6.16 -11.91
N THR A 37 28.77 5.68 -13.00
CA THR A 37 28.15 4.68 -13.87
C THR A 37 29.02 3.43 -13.95
N GLY A 38 28.38 2.25 -13.93
CA GLY A 38 29.01 0.96 -14.16
C GLY A 38 27.97 -0.02 -14.71
N ASP A 39 28.27 -0.70 -15.83
CA ASP A 39 27.42 -1.69 -16.48
C ASP A 39 25.94 -1.24 -16.62
N GLU A 40 25.74 -0.02 -17.17
CA GLU A 40 24.43 0.64 -17.34
C GLU A 40 23.69 1.04 -16.04
N LYS A 41 24.30 0.82 -14.88
CA LYS A 41 23.75 1.26 -13.59
C LYS A 41 24.36 2.59 -13.16
N ILE A 42 23.53 3.46 -12.63
CA ILE A 42 23.91 4.83 -12.26
C ILE A 42 23.67 5.06 -10.76
N VAL A 43 24.69 5.59 -10.11
CA VAL A 43 24.60 6.09 -8.73
C VAL A 43 24.65 7.60 -8.75
N TYR A 44 23.63 8.24 -8.21
CA TYR A 44 23.63 9.68 -7.94
C TYR A 44 24.32 9.94 -6.59
N VAL A 45 25.31 10.81 -6.57
CA VAL A 45 26.06 11.14 -5.36
C VAL A 45 25.83 12.59 -4.99
N LYS A 46 25.37 12.83 -3.76
CA LYS A 46 25.19 14.17 -3.18
C LYS A 46 26.03 14.31 -1.92
N ILE A 47 26.98 15.26 -1.94
CA ILE A 47 27.93 15.50 -0.84
C ILE A 47 27.62 16.82 -0.17
N PHE A 48 27.29 16.75 1.09
CA PHE A 48 27.02 17.87 1.98
C PHE A 48 28.28 18.38 2.67
N GLU A 49 28.22 19.59 3.23
CA GLU A 49 29.27 20.06 4.12
C GLU A 49 29.41 19.17 5.36
N LYS A 50 30.61 19.15 5.95
CA LYS A 50 30.93 18.23 7.05
C LYS A 50 30.01 18.39 8.26
N ASP A 51 29.60 19.62 8.54
CA ASP A 51 28.76 19.97 9.70
C ASP A 51 27.24 19.93 9.34
N ALA A 52 26.88 19.55 8.12
CA ALA A 52 25.48 19.47 7.70
C ALA A 52 24.76 18.33 8.44
N ASP A 53 23.57 18.63 8.96
CA ASP A 53 22.70 17.62 9.55
C ASP A 53 22.00 16.81 8.43
N LEU A 54 22.43 15.56 8.24
CA LEU A 54 21.73 14.61 7.37
C LEU A 54 20.54 14.00 8.12
N SER A 55 19.65 14.86 8.63
CA SER A 55 18.37 14.42 9.18
C SER A 55 17.56 13.63 8.14
N TYR A 56 16.58 12.88 8.61
CA TYR A 56 15.74 12.09 7.72
C TYR A 56 15.07 12.94 6.63
N ALA A 57 14.64 14.17 6.95
CA ALA A 57 14.04 15.07 5.96
C ALA A 57 15.02 15.43 4.84
N VAL A 58 16.30 15.67 5.18
CA VAL A 58 17.37 15.95 4.21
C VAL A 58 17.64 14.72 3.34
N GLN A 59 17.68 13.52 3.95
CA GLN A 59 17.85 12.27 3.21
C GLN A 59 16.72 12.01 2.21
N GLN A 60 15.47 12.26 2.61
CA GLN A 60 14.32 12.12 1.71
C GLN A 60 14.33 13.18 0.59
N SER A 61 14.68 14.42 0.90
CA SER A 61 14.84 15.46 -0.12
C SER A 61 15.91 15.07 -1.14
N ALA A 62 17.05 14.54 -0.69
CA ALA A 62 18.10 14.07 -1.58
C ALA A 62 17.65 12.88 -2.45
N LEU A 63 16.85 11.95 -1.90
CA LEU A 63 16.30 10.83 -2.66
C LEU A 63 15.33 11.32 -3.74
N ILE A 64 14.45 12.24 -3.41
CA ILE A 64 13.50 12.85 -4.36
C ILE A 64 14.29 13.57 -5.48
N GLU A 65 15.31 14.34 -5.13
CA GLU A 65 16.15 15.02 -6.11
C GLU A 65 16.85 14.03 -7.06
N ALA A 66 17.39 12.92 -6.53
CA ALA A 66 17.98 11.86 -7.34
C ALA A 66 16.95 11.23 -8.29
N GLN A 67 15.73 10.98 -7.82
CA GLN A 67 14.65 10.39 -8.64
C GLN A 67 14.22 11.29 -9.81
N TYR A 68 14.34 12.61 -9.67
CA TYR A 68 14.03 13.58 -10.73
C TYR A 68 15.26 14.00 -11.55
N HIS A 69 16.43 13.45 -11.27
CA HIS A 69 17.63 13.77 -12.01
C HIS A 69 17.58 13.19 -13.44
N GLU A 70 18.03 13.97 -14.41
CA GLU A 70 17.98 13.62 -15.84
C GLU A 70 18.67 12.29 -16.21
N SER A 71 19.65 11.86 -15.40
CA SER A 71 20.35 10.58 -15.61
C SER A 71 19.54 9.36 -15.17
N ALA A 72 18.36 9.54 -14.54
CA ALA A 72 17.53 8.46 -13.99
C ALA A 72 18.33 7.42 -13.18
N PRO A 73 18.99 7.81 -12.06
CA PRO A 73 19.89 6.94 -11.33
C PRO A 73 19.15 5.77 -10.68
N ASP A 74 19.82 4.61 -10.62
CA ASP A 74 19.33 3.42 -9.92
C ASP A 74 19.47 3.57 -8.39
N PHE A 75 20.56 4.22 -7.96
CA PHE A 75 20.88 4.38 -6.54
C PHE A 75 21.29 5.81 -6.19
N ILE A 76 21.10 6.19 -4.93
CA ILE A 76 21.67 7.41 -4.37
C ILE A 76 22.64 7.10 -3.23
N TRP A 77 23.72 7.88 -3.16
CA TRP A 77 24.58 8.02 -2.00
C TRP A 77 24.65 9.48 -1.56
N ALA A 78 23.97 9.82 -0.46
CA ALA A 78 24.06 11.14 0.17
C ALA A 78 24.98 11.05 1.40
N THR A 79 25.94 11.97 1.54
CA THR A 79 26.92 11.92 2.64
C THR A 79 27.48 13.29 2.99
N ASN A 80 27.82 13.51 4.28
CA ASN A 80 28.64 14.62 4.76
C ASN A 80 30.08 14.18 5.12
N GLY A 81 30.44 12.91 4.80
CA GLY A 81 31.73 12.29 5.13
C GLY A 81 31.77 11.57 6.47
N GLU A 82 30.80 11.77 7.36
CA GLU A 82 30.67 11.07 8.64
C GLU A 82 29.38 10.20 8.65
N VAL A 83 28.29 10.75 8.14
CA VAL A 83 27.01 10.06 8.00
C VAL A 83 26.80 9.73 6.52
N ASN A 84 26.35 8.52 6.25
CA ASN A 84 26.00 8.06 4.91
C ASN A 84 24.55 7.64 4.85
N PHE A 85 23.89 8.01 3.77
CA PHE A 85 22.57 7.54 3.39
C PHE A 85 22.64 6.94 2.00
N TYR A 86 22.15 5.73 1.86
CA TYR A 86 22.05 5.00 0.59
C TYR A 86 20.61 4.60 0.36
N ALA A 87 20.13 4.72 -0.87
CA ALA A 87 18.80 4.24 -1.23
C ALA A 87 18.76 3.72 -2.68
N ASP A 88 17.84 2.79 -2.92
CA ASP A 88 17.39 2.41 -4.25
C ASP A 88 16.40 3.48 -4.73
N CYS A 89 16.70 4.16 -5.83
CA CYS A 89 15.89 5.26 -6.34
C CYS A 89 14.56 4.76 -6.91
N PHE A 90 14.54 3.58 -7.52
CA PHE A 90 13.33 3.00 -8.07
C PHE A 90 12.39 2.46 -7.00
N GLU A 91 12.92 1.68 -6.05
CA GLU A 91 12.14 1.14 -4.94
C GLU A 91 11.80 2.20 -3.87
N SER A 92 12.47 3.37 -3.91
CA SER A 92 12.36 4.44 -2.89
C SER A 92 12.68 3.94 -1.48
N VAL A 93 13.66 3.06 -1.37
CA VAL A 93 13.99 2.38 -0.10
C VAL A 93 15.44 2.61 0.30
N PRO A 94 15.71 2.90 1.59
CA PRO A 94 17.07 2.87 2.11
C PRO A 94 17.68 1.48 1.98
N ILE A 95 18.96 1.45 1.59
CA ILE A 95 19.78 0.23 1.52
C ILE A 95 20.98 0.36 2.44
N ALA A 96 21.62 -0.75 2.79
CA ALA A 96 22.76 -0.73 3.73
C ALA A 96 23.99 -0.07 3.11
N GLU A 97 24.22 -0.28 1.81
CA GLU A 97 25.34 0.22 1.03
C GLU A 97 25.01 0.19 -0.46
N ILE A 98 25.74 0.91 -1.30
CA ILE A 98 25.62 0.78 -2.75
C ILE A 98 26.07 -0.63 -3.17
N PRO A 99 25.19 -1.42 -3.79
CA PRO A 99 25.53 -2.79 -4.16
C PRO A 99 26.63 -2.82 -5.22
N SER A 100 27.44 -3.86 -5.22
CA SER A 100 28.40 -4.06 -6.31
C SER A 100 27.69 -4.38 -7.62
N ILE A 101 28.26 -3.98 -8.76
CA ILE A 101 27.72 -4.30 -10.10
C ILE A 101 27.54 -5.81 -10.26
N VAL A 102 28.45 -6.62 -9.73
CA VAL A 102 28.35 -8.09 -9.79
C VAL A 102 27.14 -8.62 -9.04
N ASP A 103 26.77 -8.00 -7.91
CA ASP A 103 25.62 -8.42 -7.12
C ASP A 103 24.30 -7.94 -7.73
N VAL A 104 24.28 -6.74 -8.29
CA VAL A 104 23.13 -6.21 -9.05
C VAL A 104 22.84 -7.11 -10.25
N THR A 105 23.84 -7.40 -11.07
CA THR A 105 23.70 -8.25 -12.26
C THR A 105 23.31 -9.69 -11.92
N LYS A 106 23.68 -10.21 -10.76
CA LYS A 106 23.20 -11.53 -10.29
C LYS A 106 21.74 -11.53 -9.88
N LYS A 107 21.22 -10.46 -9.26
CA LYS A 107 19.81 -10.30 -8.92
C LYS A 107 18.94 -10.14 -10.16
N GLU A 108 19.44 -9.49 -11.20
CA GLU A 108 18.72 -9.23 -12.46
C GLU A 108 18.67 -10.42 -13.42
N LYS A 109 19.15 -11.60 -13.06
CA LYS A 109 19.08 -12.82 -13.92
C LYS A 109 17.66 -13.28 -14.26
N LYS A 110 16.59 -12.64 -13.73
CA LYS A 110 15.26 -12.72 -14.29
C LYS A 110 15.18 -11.70 -15.43
N LYS A 111 15.33 -12.12 -16.68
CA LYS A 111 15.09 -11.27 -17.84
C LYS A 111 13.71 -10.64 -17.70
N LEU A 112 13.70 -9.33 -17.46
CA LEU A 112 12.46 -8.56 -17.51
C LEU A 112 11.90 -8.63 -18.93
N THR A 113 10.60 -8.68 -19.07
CA THR A 113 9.94 -8.48 -20.36
C THR A 113 10.21 -7.04 -20.84
N LYS A 114 10.15 -6.79 -22.15
CA LYS A 114 10.29 -5.43 -22.69
C LYS A 114 9.28 -4.47 -22.04
N ARG A 115 8.07 -4.95 -21.79
CA ARG A 115 7.03 -4.19 -21.07
C ARG A 115 7.44 -3.82 -19.65
N GLU A 116 8.00 -4.76 -18.87
CA GLU A 116 8.46 -4.50 -17.51
C GLU A 116 9.63 -3.50 -17.50
N GLN A 117 10.57 -3.64 -18.43
CA GLN A 117 11.70 -2.73 -18.58
C GLN A 117 11.21 -1.32 -18.91
N TRP A 118 10.41 -1.17 -19.96
CA TRP A 118 9.85 0.11 -20.37
C TRP A 118 9.03 0.77 -19.23
N SER A 119 8.21 -0.01 -18.51
CA SER A 119 7.42 0.51 -17.40
C SER A 119 8.29 1.10 -16.29
N ARG A 120 9.46 0.53 -16.05
CA ARG A 120 10.45 1.07 -15.10
C ARG A 120 11.09 2.36 -15.60
N GLU A 121 11.45 2.39 -16.87
CA GLU A 121 12.08 3.57 -17.51
C GLU A 121 11.17 4.80 -17.45
N ILE A 122 9.85 4.64 -17.67
CA ILE A 122 8.90 5.76 -17.64
C ILE A 122 8.41 6.15 -16.25
N TYR A 123 8.75 5.37 -15.21
CA TYR A 123 8.24 5.58 -13.85
C TYR A 123 8.45 7.01 -13.35
N THR A 124 9.68 7.52 -13.41
CA THR A 124 10.03 8.86 -12.94
C THR A 124 9.28 9.95 -13.71
N THR A 125 9.17 9.80 -15.03
CA THR A 125 8.43 10.75 -15.88
C THR A 125 6.94 10.76 -15.51
N LEU A 126 6.33 9.60 -15.31
CA LEU A 126 4.94 9.49 -14.89
C LEU A 126 4.73 10.09 -13.49
N GLN A 127 5.61 9.80 -12.55
CA GLN A 127 5.55 10.34 -11.20
C GLN A 127 5.54 11.87 -11.24
N LYS A 128 6.46 12.49 -11.96
CA LYS A 128 6.50 13.94 -12.13
C LYS A 128 5.20 14.49 -12.73
N ARG A 129 4.68 13.88 -13.79
CA ARG A 129 3.41 14.30 -14.40
C ARG A 129 2.23 14.21 -13.43
N PHE A 130 2.17 13.20 -12.59
CA PHE A 130 1.13 13.08 -11.56
C PHE A 130 1.28 14.15 -10.46
N ASP A 131 2.51 14.46 -10.06
CA ASP A 131 2.78 15.54 -9.10
C ASP A 131 2.40 16.91 -9.68
N ASP A 132 2.79 17.20 -10.92
CA ASP A 132 2.41 18.44 -11.63
C ASP A 132 0.89 18.57 -11.77
N LEU A 133 0.19 17.47 -12.07
CA LEU A 133 -1.28 17.42 -12.11
C LEU A 133 -1.89 17.76 -10.75
N HIS A 134 -1.37 17.14 -9.69
CA HIS A 134 -1.84 17.40 -8.32
C HIS A 134 -1.65 18.88 -7.92
N GLU A 135 -0.45 19.43 -8.14
CA GLU A 135 -0.14 20.83 -7.83
C GLU A 135 -1.02 21.80 -8.64
N ARG A 136 -1.29 21.48 -9.90
CA ARG A 136 -2.21 22.25 -10.72
C ARG A 136 -3.62 22.26 -10.15
N LEU A 137 -4.17 21.12 -9.76
CA LEU A 137 -5.54 21.02 -9.24
C LEU A 137 -5.68 21.72 -7.89
N TYR A 138 -4.70 21.58 -7.00
CA TYR A 138 -4.69 22.20 -5.68
C TYR A 138 -4.29 23.67 -5.71
N GLY A 139 -3.50 24.08 -6.69
CA GLY A 139 -2.96 25.44 -6.80
C GLY A 139 -3.92 26.46 -7.44
N PRO A 140 -3.57 27.75 -7.37
CA PRO A 140 -4.37 28.83 -7.97
C PRO A 140 -4.58 28.70 -9.47
N ALA A 141 -3.69 28.00 -10.16
CA ALA A 141 -3.76 27.78 -11.61
C ALA A 141 -4.93 26.90 -12.03
N GLY A 142 -5.45 26.04 -11.13
CA GLY A 142 -6.55 25.13 -11.44
C GLY A 142 -7.89 25.82 -11.62
N ALA A 143 -8.08 26.99 -11.03
CA ALA A 143 -9.31 27.79 -11.07
C ALA A 143 -10.59 27.04 -10.63
N ASP A 144 -10.45 25.85 -10.06
CA ASP A 144 -11.51 25.12 -9.37
C ASP A 144 -11.34 25.30 -7.86
N ASN A 145 -12.44 25.33 -7.10
CA ASN A 145 -12.41 25.55 -5.66
C ASN A 145 -12.02 24.27 -4.91
N ILE A 146 -10.84 23.73 -5.19
CA ILE A 146 -10.29 22.57 -4.47
C ILE A 146 -9.69 23.07 -3.15
N SER A 147 -10.25 22.62 -2.03
CA SER A 147 -9.99 23.16 -0.71
C SER A 147 -8.81 22.49 0.01
N SER A 148 -8.40 21.31 -0.42
CA SER A 148 -7.35 20.54 0.24
C SER A 148 -6.60 19.62 -0.73
N THR A 149 -5.38 19.25 -0.34
CA THR A 149 -4.56 18.22 -0.98
C THR A 149 -5.33 16.91 -1.18
N ASN A 150 -6.07 16.46 -0.15
CA ASN A 150 -6.86 15.23 -0.24
C ASN A 150 -7.99 15.32 -1.26
N GLU A 151 -8.65 16.46 -1.37
CA GLU A 151 -9.69 16.70 -2.36
C GLU A 151 -9.13 16.65 -3.79
N ALA A 152 -7.93 17.20 -4.01
CA ALA A 152 -7.25 17.08 -5.30
C ALA A 152 -6.94 15.61 -5.66
N ILE A 153 -6.46 14.82 -4.69
CA ILE A 153 -6.23 13.38 -4.87
C ILE A 153 -7.53 12.63 -5.19
N ASP A 154 -8.62 12.97 -4.50
CA ASP A 154 -9.93 12.34 -4.74
C ASP A 154 -10.43 12.63 -6.17
N GLU A 155 -10.26 13.86 -6.67
CA GLU A 155 -10.60 14.21 -8.05
C GLU A 155 -9.71 13.51 -9.08
N ILE A 156 -8.39 13.46 -8.87
CA ILE A 156 -7.47 12.69 -9.71
C ILE A 156 -7.89 11.22 -9.75
N SER A 157 -8.26 10.65 -8.61
CA SER A 157 -8.70 9.26 -8.49
C SER A 157 -9.93 8.96 -9.34
N LYS A 158 -10.92 9.87 -9.38
CA LYS A 158 -12.12 9.74 -10.21
C LYS A 158 -11.78 9.79 -11.70
N LEU A 159 -10.94 10.72 -12.13
CA LEU A 159 -10.52 10.83 -13.53
C LEU A 159 -9.65 9.64 -13.95
N LEU A 160 -8.77 9.17 -13.08
CA LEU A 160 -7.95 7.97 -13.32
C LEU A 160 -8.83 6.71 -13.46
N PHE A 161 -9.86 6.57 -12.61
CA PHE A 161 -10.85 5.50 -12.73
C PHE A 161 -11.52 5.52 -14.12
N MET A 162 -11.96 6.70 -14.58
CA MET A 162 -12.58 6.84 -15.89
C MET A 162 -11.64 6.44 -17.02
N GLU A 163 -10.37 6.82 -16.94
CA GLU A 163 -9.36 6.42 -17.93
C GLU A 163 -9.13 4.91 -17.92
N ILE A 164 -8.99 4.30 -16.75
CA ILE A 164 -8.86 2.84 -16.61
C ILE A 164 -10.10 2.15 -17.19
N PHE A 165 -11.29 2.61 -16.83
CA PHE A 165 -12.53 2.07 -17.37
C PHE A 165 -12.56 2.15 -18.90
N ARG A 166 -12.24 3.31 -19.48
CA ARG A 166 -12.14 3.53 -20.92
C ARG A 166 -11.23 2.54 -21.62
N LEU A 167 -10.08 2.25 -21.03
CA LEU A 167 -9.08 1.34 -21.60
C LEU A 167 -9.51 -0.13 -21.54
N TYR A 168 -10.23 -0.53 -20.48
CA TYR A 168 -10.72 -1.90 -20.34
C TYR A 168 -12.06 -2.14 -21.05
N HIS A 169 -12.83 -1.09 -21.35
CA HIS A 169 -14.12 -1.13 -22.03
C HIS A 169 -14.13 -0.21 -23.28
N PRO A 170 -13.27 -0.45 -24.28
CA PRO A 170 -13.08 0.49 -25.41
C PRO A 170 -14.34 0.69 -26.26
N ASP A 171 -15.26 -0.27 -26.26
CA ASP A 171 -16.52 -0.24 -27.00
C ASP A 171 -17.72 0.17 -26.16
N TYR A 172 -17.49 0.63 -24.91
CA TYR A 172 -18.58 1.03 -24.03
C TYR A 172 -19.31 2.27 -24.58
N VAL A 173 -20.62 2.10 -24.78
CA VAL A 173 -21.53 3.15 -25.21
C VAL A 173 -22.39 3.57 -24.04
N LEU A 174 -22.44 4.86 -23.76
CA LEU A 174 -23.26 5.44 -22.70
C LEU A 174 -24.75 5.21 -23.02
N ARG A 175 -25.52 4.91 -22.00
CA ARG A 175 -26.91 4.47 -22.12
C ARG A 175 -27.91 5.49 -21.58
N GLU A 176 -27.45 6.41 -20.72
CA GLU A 176 -28.31 7.30 -19.97
C GLU A 176 -28.28 8.75 -20.47
N GLY A 177 -29.42 9.43 -20.39
CA GLY A 177 -29.57 10.87 -20.58
C GLY A 177 -29.18 11.38 -21.98
N GLU A 178 -28.70 12.60 -22.02
CA GLU A 178 -28.26 13.29 -23.25
C GLU A 178 -27.02 12.65 -23.90
N ASN A 179 -26.28 11.83 -23.15
CA ASN A 179 -25.08 11.14 -23.61
C ASN A 179 -25.37 9.77 -24.25
N ALA A 180 -26.64 9.31 -24.26
CA ALA A 180 -27.00 8.01 -24.83
C ALA A 180 -26.55 7.88 -26.29
N GLY A 181 -25.78 6.82 -26.58
CA GLY A 181 -25.22 6.59 -27.91
C GLY A 181 -23.77 7.11 -28.09
N LEU A 182 -23.23 7.91 -27.16
CA LEU A 182 -21.83 8.35 -27.23
C LEU A 182 -20.89 7.23 -26.74
N LYS A 183 -19.78 7.05 -27.43
CA LYS A 183 -18.72 6.17 -26.96
C LYS A 183 -17.91 6.86 -25.85
N LEU A 184 -17.82 6.22 -24.68
CA LEU A 184 -17.01 6.73 -23.58
C LEU A 184 -15.55 6.96 -24.00
N TYR A 185 -15.01 6.03 -24.81
CA TYR A 185 -13.64 6.12 -25.33
C TYR A 185 -13.36 7.45 -26.04
N ASP A 186 -14.32 7.98 -26.77
CA ASP A 186 -14.13 9.20 -27.59
C ASP A 186 -14.28 10.47 -26.75
N ILE A 187 -15.27 10.55 -25.85
CA ILE A 187 -15.49 11.76 -25.04
C ILE A 187 -14.41 11.99 -23.96
N LEU A 188 -13.64 10.96 -23.60
CA LEU A 188 -12.52 11.07 -22.65
C LEU A 188 -11.18 11.39 -23.33
N LYS A 189 -11.11 11.50 -24.67
CA LYS A 189 -9.91 11.96 -25.34
C LYS A 189 -9.64 13.42 -25.00
N HIS A 190 -8.39 13.75 -24.64
CA HIS A 190 -8.05 15.13 -24.28
C HIS A 190 -8.28 16.12 -25.45
N GLU A 191 -8.12 15.68 -26.72
CA GLU A 191 -8.44 16.48 -27.90
C GLU A 191 -9.94 16.78 -28.00
N TYR A 192 -10.82 15.81 -27.69
CA TYR A 192 -12.24 16.02 -27.64
C TYR A 192 -12.62 17.09 -26.62
N ILE A 193 -12.00 17.02 -25.43
CA ILE A 193 -12.24 17.97 -24.35
C ILE A 193 -11.74 19.38 -24.73
N LYS A 194 -10.59 19.49 -25.39
CA LYS A 194 -10.10 20.77 -25.94
C LYS A 194 -11.10 21.40 -26.93
N GLN A 195 -11.70 20.58 -27.77
CA GLN A 195 -12.62 21.04 -28.82
C GLN A 195 -13.99 21.46 -28.26
N HIS A 196 -14.53 20.72 -27.26
CA HIS A 196 -15.92 20.88 -26.79
C HIS A 196 -16.01 21.63 -25.43
N GLY A 197 -14.91 21.85 -24.74
CA GLY A 197 -14.83 22.68 -23.54
C GLY A 197 -15.83 22.27 -22.45
N LYS A 198 -16.69 23.22 -22.04
CA LYS A 198 -17.67 23.00 -20.96
C LYS A 198 -18.69 21.90 -21.29
N GLU A 199 -19.01 21.68 -22.55
CA GLU A 199 -19.93 20.62 -22.96
C GLU A 199 -19.31 19.25 -22.72
N ALA A 200 -18.01 19.06 -23.03
CA ALA A 200 -17.29 17.84 -22.71
C ALA A 200 -17.26 17.58 -21.20
N VAL A 201 -17.06 18.62 -20.37
CA VAL A 201 -17.10 18.48 -18.90
C VAL A 201 -18.46 17.96 -18.42
N LYS A 202 -19.57 18.53 -18.95
CA LYS A 202 -20.93 18.06 -18.63
C LYS A 202 -21.12 16.59 -18.99
N GLN A 203 -20.66 16.20 -20.18
CA GLN A 203 -20.71 14.82 -20.66
C GLN A 203 -19.89 13.86 -19.80
N ILE A 204 -18.67 14.25 -19.41
CA ILE A 204 -17.78 13.45 -18.57
C ILE A 204 -18.39 13.24 -17.17
N LYS A 205 -18.98 14.29 -16.56
CA LYS A 205 -19.66 14.18 -15.28
C LYS A 205 -20.85 13.22 -15.33
N ALA A 206 -21.65 13.28 -16.39
CA ALA A 206 -22.77 12.37 -16.60
C ALA A 206 -22.27 10.93 -16.83
N ALA A 207 -21.21 10.76 -17.63
CA ALA A 207 -20.59 9.45 -17.84
C ALA A 207 -20.03 8.85 -16.54
N PHE A 208 -19.38 9.65 -15.69
CA PHE A 208 -18.91 9.18 -14.38
C PHE A 208 -20.08 8.65 -13.52
N LYS A 209 -21.20 9.37 -13.49
CA LYS A 209 -22.40 8.95 -12.76
C LYS A 209 -22.90 7.58 -13.23
N GLU A 210 -22.86 7.31 -14.54
CA GLU A 210 -23.29 6.04 -15.12
C GLU A 210 -22.33 4.88 -14.79
N ILE A 211 -21.01 5.10 -14.96
CA ILE A 211 -20.02 4.02 -14.89
C ILE A 211 -19.49 3.73 -13.48
N LYS A 212 -19.60 4.65 -12.52
CA LYS A 212 -19.03 4.51 -11.18
C LYS A 212 -19.50 3.26 -10.42
N ASN A 213 -20.65 2.72 -10.79
CA ASN A 213 -21.25 1.54 -10.18
C ASN A 213 -21.33 0.34 -11.14
N HIS A 214 -20.50 0.32 -12.19
CA HIS A 214 -20.47 -0.78 -13.15
C HIS A 214 -20.10 -2.12 -12.48
N ASP A 215 -20.77 -3.21 -12.84
CA ASP A 215 -20.63 -4.53 -12.19
C ASP A 215 -19.21 -5.10 -12.18
N ASP A 216 -18.37 -4.75 -13.15
CA ASP A 216 -16.96 -5.18 -13.19
C ASP A 216 -16.11 -4.59 -12.04
N TYR A 217 -16.61 -3.58 -11.35
CA TYR A 217 -15.97 -2.91 -10.24
C TYR A 217 -16.79 -3.01 -8.94
N VAL A 218 -17.76 -3.91 -8.89
CA VAL A 218 -18.55 -4.20 -7.68
C VAL A 218 -17.99 -5.45 -7.01
N ALA A 219 -17.63 -5.32 -5.73
CA ALA A 219 -17.27 -6.47 -4.90
C ALA A 219 -18.48 -6.93 -4.07
N ILE A 220 -18.41 -8.15 -3.57
CA ILE A 220 -19.38 -8.72 -2.65
C ILE A 220 -18.68 -9.00 -1.34
N ASN A 221 -19.20 -8.49 -0.23
CA ASN A 221 -18.67 -8.79 1.10
C ASN A 221 -19.19 -10.14 1.64
N ASP A 222 -18.74 -10.53 2.81
CA ASP A 222 -19.08 -11.81 3.45
C ASP A 222 -20.57 -11.96 3.80
N LYS A 223 -21.33 -10.86 3.79
CA LYS A 223 -22.78 -10.87 3.99
C LYS A 223 -23.56 -10.92 2.66
N GLY A 224 -22.87 -10.98 1.53
CA GLY A 224 -23.49 -10.92 0.20
C GLY A 224 -23.91 -9.51 -0.23
N GLU A 225 -23.46 -8.47 0.46
CA GLU A 225 -23.80 -7.08 0.15
C GLU A 225 -22.85 -6.53 -0.92
N LYS A 226 -23.41 -5.75 -1.86
CA LYS A 226 -22.63 -5.08 -2.90
C LYS A 226 -21.81 -3.93 -2.31
N CYS A 227 -20.53 -3.93 -2.62
CA CYS A 227 -19.56 -2.90 -2.23
C CYS A 227 -19.11 -2.14 -3.49
N TYR A 228 -19.44 -0.86 -3.58
CA TYR A 228 -19.09 0.02 -4.69
C TYR A 228 -17.78 0.76 -4.42
N ILE A 229 -17.04 1.15 -5.46
CA ILE A 229 -15.84 2.00 -5.30
C ILE A 229 -16.25 3.38 -4.78
N PHE A 230 -17.25 3.99 -5.43
CA PHE A 230 -17.72 5.32 -5.11
C PHE A 230 -19.09 5.25 -4.44
N ASN A 231 -19.36 6.18 -3.53
CA ASN A 231 -20.68 6.31 -2.93
C ASN A 231 -21.72 6.79 -3.96
N GLU A 232 -22.98 6.61 -3.63
CA GLU A 232 -24.08 7.01 -4.52
C GLU A 232 -24.09 8.52 -4.78
N ASP A 233 -23.75 9.33 -3.78
CA ASP A 233 -23.68 10.80 -3.81
C ASP A 233 -22.35 11.33 -4.37
N GLU A 234 -21.39 10.46 -4.68
CA GLU A 234 -20.08 10.88 -5.19
C GLU A 234 -20.18 11.42 -6.62
N TYR A 235 -19.57 12.58 -6.86
CA TYR A 235 -19.51 13.25 -8.16
C TYR A 235 -18.15 13.92 -8.38
N ILE A 236 -17.86 14.31 -9.63
CA ILE A 236 -16.66 15.07 -9.97
C ILE A 236 -16.93 16.55 -9.71
N LYS A 237 -16.11 17.19 -8.87
CA LYS A 237 -16.25 18.60 -8.48
C LYS A 237 -15.66 19.56 -9.50
N LEU A 238 -14.64 19.13 -10.27
CA LEU A 238 -13.96 19.98 -11.25
C LEU A 238 -14.94 20.56 -12.28
N GLU A 239 -14.82 21.84 -12.58
CA GLU A 239 -15.64 22.57 -13.54
C GLU A 239 -14.82 23.12 -14.72
N ASN A 240 -13.50 23.35 -14.51
CA ASN A 240 -12.64 23.93 -15.50
C ASN A 240 -12.19 22.89 -16.55
N PRO A 241 -12.55 23.06 -17.83
CA PRO A 241 -12.14 22.11 -18.89
C PRO A 241 -10.61 21.91 -18.99
N ALA A 242 -9.83 22.94 -18.65
CA ALA A 242 -8.37 22.86 -18.71
C ALA A 242 -7.80 21.82 -17.71
N ASN A 243 -8.47 21.59 -16.59
CA ASN A 243 -8.05 20.58 -15.62
C ASN A 243 -8.31 19.17 -16.11
N TYR A 244 -9.43 18.93 -16.81
CA TYR A 244 -9.69 17.66 -17.49
C TYR A 244 -8.69 17.40 -18.62
N VAL A 245 -8.40 18.42 -19.43
CA VAL A 245 -7.40 18.32 -20.51
C VAL A 245 -6.06 17.89 -19.90
N THR A 246 -5.55 18.60 -18.90
CA THR A 246 -4.26 18.27 -18.26
C THR A 246 -4.28 16.86 -17.65
N ALA A 247 -5.36 16.46 -16.99
CA ALA A 247 -5.46 15.12 -16.41
C ALA A 247 -5.40 14.03 -17.50
N PHE A 248 -6.24 14.14 -18.54
CA PHE A 248 -6.26 13.14 -19.58
C PHE A 248 -5.01 13.18 -20.49
N GLU A 249 -4.36 14.34 -20.69
CA GLU A 249 -3.03 14.40 -21.29
C GLU A 249 -2.01 13.62 -20.46
N THR A 250 -2.02 13.81 -19.14
CA THR A 250 -1.13 13.07 -18.22
C THR A 250 -1.29 11.56 -18.38
N PHE A 251 -2.52 11.08 -18.54
CA PHE A 251 -2.83 9.65 -18.63
C PHE A 251 -2.65 9.07 -20.02
N GLN A 252 -2.81 9.87 -21.10
CA GLN A 252 -2.92 9.41 -22.48
C GLN A 252 -1.69 9.70 -23.34
N GLU A 253 -0.91 10.74 -23.03
CA GLU A 253 0.29 11.10 -23.78
C GLU A 253 1.52 10.37 -23.24
N LEU A 254 1.52 9.02 -23.36
CA LEU A 254 2.65 8.17 -23.06
C LEU A 254 3.50 7.96 -24.32
N ASP A 255 4.82 7.72 -24.11
CA ASP A 255 5.75 7.48 -25.19
C ASP A 255 5.47 6.13 -25.90
N GLU A 256 6.01 5.98 -27.11
CA GLU A 256 5.97 4.71 -27.81
C GLU A 256 6.89 3.69 -27.12
N PHE A 257 6.50 2.41 -27.16
CA PHE A 257 7.35 1.32 -26.71
C PHE A 257 7.25 0.12 -27.66
N GLU A 258 8.28 -0.69 -27.66
CA GLU A 258 8.32 -1.96 -28.36
C GLU A 258 7.81 -3.09 -27.44
N ASP A 259 6.75 -3.77 -27.84
CA ASP A 259 6.21 -4.89 -27.07
C ASP A 259 7.07 -6.17 -27.19
N ASP A 260 6.72 -7.22 -26.44
CA ASP A 260 7.46 -8.49 -26.42
C ASP A 260 7.48 -9.21 -27.79
N ASN A 261 6.63 -8.78 -28.74
CA ASN A 261 6.59 -9.28 -30.11
C ASN A 261 7.39 -8.41 -31.10
N GLY A 262 8.04 -7.35 -30.64
CA GLY A 262 8.80 -6.42 -31.48
C GLY A 262 7.94 -5.38 -32.18
N VAL A 263 6.69 -5.16 -31.78
CA VAL A 263 5.80 -4.17 -32.37
C VAL A 263 5.90 -2.86 -31.59
N VAL A 264 6.28 -1.78 -32.30
CA VAL A 264 6.30 -0.43 -31.73
C VAL A 264 4.89 0.15 -31.80
N LYS A 265 4.39 0.61 -30.65
CA LYS A 265 3.05 1.22 -30.52
C LYS A 265 3.05 2.35 -29.50
N LYS A 266 2.11 3.30 -29.65
CA LYS A 266 1.85 4.31 -28.64
C LYS A 266 1.33 3.60 -27.37
N ALA A 267 1.97 3.88 -26.24
CA ALA A 267 1.61 3.28 -24.98
C ALA A 267 0.33 3.88 -24.39
N THR A 268 -0.32 3.10 -23.54
CA THR A 268 -1.46 3.50 -22.69
C THR A 268 -1.18 3.08 -21.25
N LEU A 269 -1.94 3.58 -20.28
CA LEU A 269 -1.83 3.11 -18.89
C LEU A 269 -2.04 1.59 -18.74
N LYS A 270 -2.73 0.95 -19.69
CA LYS A 270 -2.88 -0.51 -19.73
C LYS A 270 -1.56 -1.24 -20.04
N ASP A 271 -0.64 -0.58 -20.72
CA ASP A 271 0.68 -1.13 -21.05
C ASP A 271 1.67 -0.96 -19.90
N VAL A 272 1.46 0.01 -19.00
CA VAL A 272 2.19 0.13 -17.75
C VAL A 272 1.89 -1.09 -16.87
N THR A 273 2.92 -1.68 -16.26
CA THR A 273 2.69 -2.82 -15.36
C THR A 273 1.88 -2.39 -14.14
N ALA A 274 1.04 -3.29 -13.64
CA ALA A 274 0.21 -3.01 -12.46
C ALA A 274 1.05 -2.59 -11.24
N ASP A 275 2.24 -3.18 -11.06
CA ASP A 275 3.17 -2.79 -9.99
C ASP A 275 3.60 -1.32 -10.12
N ILE A 276 3.99 -0.87 -11.31
CA ILE A 276 4.42 0.51 -11.54
C ILE A 276 3.25 1.49 -11.36
N LEU A 277 2.08 1.17 -11.91
CA LEU A 277 0.91 2.03 -11.79
C LEU A 277 0.44 2.16 -10.33
N GLY A 278 0.46 1.06 -9.59
CA GLY A 278 0.16 1.07 -8.16
C GLY A 278 1.18 1.86 -7.34
N ARG A 279 2.49 1.76 -7.68
CA ARG A 279 3.54 2.57 -7.04
C ARG A 279 3.34 4.06 -7.27
N LEU A 280 3.00 4.46 -8.49
CA LEU A 280 2.69 5.86 -8.80
C LEU A 280 1.54 6.37 -7.94
N TYR A 281 0.50 5.56 -7.80
CA TYR A 281 -0.65 5.93 -6.98
C TYR A 281 -0.31 5.98 -5.48
N ASP A 282 0.46 5.01 -4.97
CA ASP A 282 0.94 5.02 -3.58
C ASP A 282 1.80 6.25 -3.26
N VAL A 283 2.69 6.66 -4.18
CA VAL A 283 3.51 7.88 -4.01
C VAL A 283 2.62 9.12 -3.99
N LEU A 284 1.65 9.21 -4.91
CA LEU A 284 0.67 10.30 -4.92
C LEU A 284 -0.07 10.39 -3.57
N LEU A 285 -0.48 9.26 -3.01
CA LEU A 285 -1.14 9.20 -1.72
C LEU A 285 -0.22 9.63 -0.55
N ARG A 286 1.04 9.20 -0.54
CA ARG A 286 2.00 9.46 0.55
C ARG A 286 2.56 10.88 0.54
N GLY A 287 2.99 11.37 -0.62
CA GLY A 287 3.69 12.65 -0.76
C GLY A 287 2.85 13.89 -0.42
N LYS A 288 1.54 13.73 -0.34
CA LYS A 288 0.58 14.84 -0.22
C LYS A 288 -0.24 14.80 1.08
N TYR A 289 0.04 13.87 1.99
CA TYR A 289 -0.62 13.87 3.30
C TYR A 289 -0.11 15.02 4.17
N ASP A 290 -0.97 16.01 4.40
CA ASP A 290 -0.67 17.14 5.28
C ASP A 290 -0.69 16.67 6.74
N SER A 291 0.49 16.62 7.37
CA SER A 291 0.70 16.27 8.78
C SER A 291 0.00 17.20 9.78
N LYS A 292 -0.63 18.28 9.29
CA LYS A 292 -1.30 19.31 10.12
C LYS A 292 -2.75 19.00 10.47
N VAL A 293 -3.39 18.04 9.81
CA VAL A 293 -4.77 17.65 10.11
C VAL A 293 -4.75 16.38 10.96
N GLY A 294 -4.57 16.51 12.24
CA GLY A 294 -4.75 15.66 13.41
C GLY A 294 -5.36 14.24 13.36
N GLN A 295 -5.51 13.63 12.21
CA GLN A 295 -5.81 12.20 12.02
C GLN A 295 -4.62 11.59 11.29
N ALA A 296 -3.64 11.14 12.06
CA ALA A 296 -2.48 10.43 11.56
C ALA A 296 -2.90 9.07 10.95
N THR A 297 -3.31 9.10 9.69
CA THR A 297 -3.42 7.89 8.88
C THR A 297 -2.01 7.58 8.39
N TYR A 298 -1.25 6.88 9.20
CA TYR A 298 0.11 6.45 8.83
C TYR A 298 0.02 5.33 7.80
N LEU A 299 0.37 5.63 6.55
CA LEU A 299 0.58 4.61 5.55
C LEU A 299 1.81 3.78 5.97
N THR A 300 1.65 2.47 6.03
CA THR A 300 2.76 1.58 6.40
C THR A 300 3.86 1.67 5.35
N PRO A 301 5.13 1.91 5.74
CA PRO A 301 6.24 1.91 4.80
C PRO A 301 6.30 0.61 4.01
N ARG A 302 6.59 0.72 2.71
CA ARG A 302 6.58 -0.43 1.79
C ARG A 302 7.50 -1.57 2.26
N GLN A 303 8.68 -1.26 2.79
CA GLN A 303 9.63 -2.24 3.30
C GLN A 303 9.06 -3.06 4.46
N VAL A 304 8.31 -2.39 5.36
CA VAL A 304 7.63 -3.07 6.46
C VAL A 304 6.54 -3.98 5.92
N THR A 305 5.75 -3.48 4.96
CA THR A 305 4.70 -4.25 4.30
C THR A 305 5.27 -5.50 3.62
N GLU A 306 6.35 -5.35 2.85
CA GLU A 306 7.02 -6.46 2.16
C GLU A 306 7.61 -7.46 3.16
N ALA A 307 8.35 -7.00 4.16
CA ALA A 307 8.93 -7.88 5.18
C ALA A 307 7.86 -8.69 5.93
N MET A 308 6.75 -8.06 6.31
CA MET A 308 5.64 -8.73 7.00
C MET A 308 4.99 -9.79 6.11
N VAL A 309 4.74 -9.49 4.84
CA VAL A 309 4.18 -10.45 3.88
C VAL A 309 5.16 -11.59 3.63
N ASP A 310 6.44 -11.31 3.42
CA ASP A 310 7.46 -12.33 3.15
C ASP A 310 7.65 -13.29 4.34
N MET A 311 7.58 -12.81 5.59
CA MET A 311 7.60 -13.65 6.78
C MET A 311 6.43 -14.65 6.81
N VAL A 312 5.21 -14.18 6.53
CA VAL A 312 4.03 -15.05 6.47
C VAL A 312 4.12 -16.03 5.32
N MET A 313 4.52 -15.57 4.14
CA MET A 313 4.68 -16.43 2.96
C MET A 313 5.75 -17.48 3.16
N HIS A 314 6.85 -17.15 3.83
CA HIS A 314 7.87 -18.14 4.20
C HIS A 314 7.25 -19.28 5.02
N ASP A 315 6.53 -18.96 6.08
CA ASP A 315 5.90 -19.97 6.95
C ASP A 315 4.84 -20.81 6.21
N LEU A 316 4.03 -20.16 5.35
CA LEU A 316 3.02 -20.85 4.55
C LEU A 316 3.63 -21.80 3.51
N THR A 317 4.71 -21.37 2.84
CA THR A 317 5.22 -22.12 1.67
C THR A 317 6.31 -23.12 1.99
N THR A 318 6.97 -23.02 3.14
CA THR A 318 7.97 -24.00 3.61
C THR A 318 7.33 -25.27 4.20
N ASN A 319 6.08 -25.18 4.64
CA ASN A 319 5.33 -26.32 5.12
C ASN A 319 4.33 -26.81 4.05
N PRO A 320 4.48 -28.02 3.49
CA PRO A 320 3.59 -28.52 2.43
C PRO A 320 2.10 -28.55 2.82
N LYS A 321 1.77 -28.78 4.10
CA LYS A 321 0.38 -28.76 4.58
C LYS A 321 -0.21 -27.36 4.59
N GLU A 322 0.58 -26.37 4.96
CA GLU A 322 0.16 -24.98 4.93
C GLU A 322 0.06 -24.48 3.49
N ALA A 323 1.03 -24.84 2.63
CA ALA A 323 1.01 -24.49 1.22
C ALA A 323 -0.21 -25.05 0.48
N ALA A 324 -0.67 -26.24 0.86
CA ALA A 324 -1.88 -26.86 0.29
C ALA A 324 -3.15 -26.01 0.52
N LYS A 325 -3.24 -25.27 1.62
CA LYS A 325 -4.38 -24.38 1.91
C LYS A 325 -4.57 -23.30 0.83
N LEU A 326 -3.49 -22.86 0.19
CA LEU A 326 -3.55 -21.90 -0.90
C LEU A 326 -4.35 -22.39 -2.13
N LEU A 327 -4.55 -23.70 -2.25
CA LEU A 327 -5.21 -24.37 -3.37
C LEU A 327 -6.59 -24.94 -3.00
N GLU A 328 -6.99 -24.86 -1.74
CA GLU A 328 -8.27 -25.38 -1.29
C GLU A 328 -9.44 -24.58 -1.85
N THR A 329 -10.52 -25.27 -2.18
CA THR A 329 -11.76 -24.69 -2.71
C THR A 329 -12.98 -25.23 -1.99
N ASP A 330 -14.05 -24.44 -1.99
CA ASP A 330 -15.37 -24.87 -1.54
C ASP A 330 -16.09 -25.76 -2.57
N GLU A 331 -17.31 -26.16 -2.28
CA GLU A 331 -18.18 -27.01 -3.16
C GLU A 331 -18.43 -26.35 -4.53
N ASN A 332 -18.36 -25.02 -4.61
CA ASN A 332 -18.58 -24.24 -5.82
C ASN A 332 -17.26 -23.98 -6.60
N GLY A 333 -16.13 -24.48 -6.07
CA GLY A 333 -14.81 -24.27 -6.63
C GLY A 333 -14.25 -22.87 -6.40
N ASN A 334 -14.73 -22.15 -5.36
CA ASN A 334 -14.17 -20.87 -4.94
C ASN A 334 -13.04 -21.11 -3.93
N PRO A 335 -11.96 -20.32 -3.98
CA PRO A 335 -10.87 -20.40 -3.02
C PRO A 335 -11.35 -20.17 -1.58
N THR A 336 -10.92 -21.05 -0.66
CA THR A 336 -11.24 -20.93 0.76
C THR A 336 -10.16 -20.23 1.57
N PHE A 337 -8.97 -20.05 0.98
CA PHE A 337 -7.87 -19.30 1.60
C PHE A 337 -8.15 -17.79 1.56
N ARG A 338 -8.07 -17.15 2.73
CA ARG A 338 -8.43 -15.74 2.87
C ARG A 338 -7.40 -14.94 3.66
N VAL A 339 -7.05 -13.79 3.14
CA VAL A 339 -6.18 -12.79 3.77
C VAL A 339 -7.02 -11.57 4.14
N LEU A 340 -6.90 -11.10 5.37
CA LEU A 340 -7.62 -9.94 5.88
C LEU A 340 -6.65 -8.83 6.30
N ASP A 341 -7.03 -7.60 5.98
CA ASP A 341 -6.56 -6.39 6.67
C ASP A 341 -7.78 -5.59 7.18
N PRO A 342 -8.09 -5.64 8.49
CA PRO A 342 -9.26 -4.94 9.04
C PRO A 342 -9.08 -3.43 9.19
N THR A 343 -7.90 -2.89 8.85
CA THR A 343 -7.57 -1.46 8.85
C THR A 343 -6.76 -1.10 7.60
N CYS A 344 -7.32 -1.48 6.43
CA CYS A 344 -6.55 -1.68 5.20
C CYS A 344 -5.93 -0.41 4.59
N GLY A 345 -6.33 0.79 5.01
CA GLY A 345 -5.81 2.02 4.43
C GLY A 345 -5.92 2.02 2.90
N SER A 346 -4.79 2.14 2.20
CA SER A 346 -4.70 2.07 0.72
C SER A 346 -4.66 0.64 0.14
N GLY A 347 -4.78 -0.40 0.96
CA GLY A 347 -4.77 -1.81 0.52
C GLY A 347 -3.37 -2.41 0.33
N GLY A 348 -2.32 -1.75 0.78
CA GLY A 348 -0.93 -2.13 0.52
C GLY A 348 -0.57 -3.56 0.96
N PHE A 349 -1.01 -4.01 2.13
CA PHE A 349 -0.76 -5.39 2.59
C PHE A 349 -1.44 -6.44 1.69
N LEU A 350 -2.68 -6.19 1.29
CA LEU A 350 -3.46 -7.12 0.47
C LEU A 350 -2.88 -7.24 -0.94
N ILE A 351 -2.43 -6.14 -1.52
CA ILE A 351 -1.74 -6.12 -2.82
C ILE A 351 -0.45 -6.94 -2.74
N LYS A 352 0.38 -6.72 -1.71
CA LYS A 352 1.64 -7.45 -1.54
C LYS A 352 1.42 -8.93 -1.25
N ALA A 353 0.38 -9.29 -0.50
CA ALA A 353 -0.02 -10.69 -0.30
C ALA A 353 -0.42 -11.36 -1.62
N TYR A 354 -1.23 -10.69 -2.44
CA TYR A 354 -1.58 -11.18 -3.78
C TYR A 354 -0.34 -11.36 -4.67
N GLU A 355 0.54 -10.37 -4.73
CA GLU A 355 1.77 -10.45 -5.52
C GLU A 355 2.68 -11.59 -5.06
N ALA A 356 2.80 -11.80 -3.76
CA ALA A 356 3.60 -12.88 -3.19
C ALA A 356 3.03 -14.27 -3.50
N ILE A 357 1.71 -14.46 -3.39
CA ILE A 357 1.02 -15.70 -3.77
C ILE A 357 1.15 -15.95 -5.28
N LYS A 358 0.95 -14.91 -6.10
CA LYS A 358 1.13 -15.01 -7.56
C LYS A 358 2.57 -15.42 -7.92
N ARG A 359 3.59 -14.82 -7.28
CA ARG A 359 4.99 -15.21 -7.47
C ARG A 359 5.23 -16.67 -7.08
N TYR A 360 4.69 -17.12 -5.94
CA TYR A 360 4.77 -18.50 -5.49
C TYR A 360 4.17 -19.45 -6.53
N PHE A 361 2.94 -19.22 -6.98
CA PHE A 361 2.29 -20.06 -7.98
C PHE A 361 3.04 -20.07 -9.32
N THR A 362 3.54 -18.93 -9.78
CA THR A 362 4.32 -18.86 -11.03
C THR A 362 5.62 -19.66 -10.95
N ARG A 363 6.23 -19.75 -9.75
CA ARG A 363 7.46 -20.50 -9.52
C ARG A 363 7.23 -22.00 -9.42
N GLU A 364 6.18 -22.41 -8.69
CA GLU A 364 5.96 -23.82 -8.34
C GLU A 364 5.19 -24.59 -9.44
N PHE A 365 4.39 -23.93 -10.26
CA PHE A 365 3.52 -24.58 -11.23
C PHE A 365 3.85 -24.24 -12.68
N ALA A 366 4.05 -25.27 -13.51
CA ALA A 366 4.38 -25.13 -14.93
C ALA A 366 3.51 -26.06 -15.81
N GLY A 367 3.53 -25.87 -17.12
CA GLY A 367 2.80 -26.72 -18.07
C GLY A 367 1.29 -26.66 -17.93
N ILE A 368 0.61 -27.81 -18.02
CA ILE A 368 -0.86 -27.92 -17.94
C ILE A 368 -1.42 -27.44 -16.59
N GLN A 369 -0.65 -27.55 -15.53
CA GLN A 369 -1.04 -27.06 -14.21
C GLN A 369 -1.15 -25.54 -14.18
N LYS A 370 -0.39 -24.83 -15.02
CA LYS A 370 -0.38 -23.36 -15.08
C LYS A 370 -1.76 -22.76 -15.42
N GLU A 371 -2.51 -23.37 -16.33
CA GLU A 371 -3.85 -22.87 -16.70
C GLU A 371 -4.81 -22.97 -15.52
N LYS A 372 -4.87 -24.13 -14.87
CA LYS A 372 -5.72 -24.34 -13.68
C LYS A 372 -5.36 -23.39 -12.52
N ILE A 373 -4.06 -23.18 -12.32
CA ILE A 373 -3.57 -22.26 -11.30
C ILE A 373 -3.93 -20.79 -11.65
N ASN A 374 -3.87 -20.42 -12.91
CA ASN A 374 -4.30 -19.09 -13.35
C ASN A 374 -5.80 -18.88 -13.11
N GLU A 375 -6.66 -19.88 -13.45
CA GLU A 375 -8.09 -19.82 -13.14
C GLU A 375 -8.36 -19.70 -11.64
N HIS A 376 -7.63 -20.47 -10.83
CA HIS A 376 -7.72 -20.38 -9.37
C HIS A 376 -7.30 -19.01 -8.86
N LEU A 377 -6.20 -18.46 -9.37
CA LEU A 377 -5.72 -17.12 -9.02
C LEU A 377 -6.72 -16.02 -9.41
N GLU A 378 -7.38 -16.15 -10.57
CA GLU A 378 -8.45 -15.19 -10.96
C GLU A 378 -9.61 -15.22 -9.94
N LYS A 379 -10.04 -16.41 -9.51
CA LYS A 379 -11.06 -16.53 -8.44
C LYS A 379 -10.57 -15.98 -7.09
N MET A 380 -9.29 -16.18 -6.75
CA MET A 380 -8.71 -15.60 -5.52
C MET A 380 -8.83 -14.08 -5.50
N LYS A 381 -8.73 -13.40 -6.64
CA LYS A 381 -8.85 -11.95 -6.73
C LYS A 381 -10.23 -11.44 -6.24
N GLU A 382 -11.27 -12.25 -6.39
CA GLU A 382 -12.63 -11.90 -6.01
C GLU A 382 -13.00 -12.33 -4.58
N HIS A 383 -12.30 -13.31 -4.00
CA HIS A 383 -12.70 -13.94 -2.74
C HIS A 383 -11.66 -13.88 -1.61
N SER A 384 -10.37 -13.86 -1.96
CA SER A 384 -9.31 -14.13 -0.98
C SER A 384 -8.75 -12.91 -0.28
N PHE A 385 -8.83 -11.72 -0.86
CA PHE A 385 -8.16 -10.51 -0.34
C PHE A 385 -9.19 -9.51 0.20
N VAL A 386 -9.43 -9.57 1.50
CA VAL A 386 -10.50 -8.82 2.19
C VAL A 386 -9.91 -7.64 2.94
N GLY A 387 -10.51 -6.46 2.77
CA GLY A 387 -10.09 -5.26 3.49
C GLY A 387 -11.27 -4.46 4.04
N ALA A 388 -11.07 -3.88 5.21
CA ALA A 388 -12.03 -2.97 5.82
C ALA A 388 -11.32 -1.72 6.33
N ASP A 389 -11.98 -0.56 6.24
CA ASP A 389 -11.51 0.68 6.84
C ASP A 389 -12.71 1.55 7.24
N LYS A 390 -12.54 2.37 8.30
CA LYS A 390 -13.56 3.31 8.76
C LYS A 390 -13.61 4.60 7.93
N THR A 391 -12.57 4.88 7.17
CA THR A 391 -12.42 6.10 6.38
C THR A 391 -12.90 5.87 4.94
N ARG A 392 -14.04 6.45 4.57
CA ARG A 392 -14.63 6.24 3.23
C ARG A 392 -13.69 6.63 2.09
N SER A 393 -12.98 7.74 2.20
CA SER A 393 -12.01 8.15 1.18
C SER A 393 -10.84 7.17 1.05
N MET A 394 -10.45 6.49 2.13
CA MET A 394 -9.43 5.44 2.06
C MET A 394 -9.95 4.19 1.33
N ILE A 395 -11.23 3.84 1.50
CA ILE A 395 -11.84 2.73 0.75
C ILE A 395 -11.83 3.00 -0.76
N VAL A 396 -12.18 4.22 -1.19
CA VAL A 396 -12.09 4.60 -2.62
C VAL A 396 -10.65 4.41 -3.12
N LYS A 397 -9.67 4.91 -2.36
CA LYS A 397 -8.25 4.80 -2.70
C LYS A 397 -7.78 3.34 -2.74
N ALA A 398 -8.15 2.55 -1.73
CA ALA A 398 -7.83 1.13 -1.68
C ALA A 398 -8.44 0.36 -2.85
N ARG A 399 -9.72 0.58 -3.17
CA ARG A 399 -10.42 -0.07 -4.28
C ARG A 399 -9.77 0.26 -5.63
N LEU A 400 -9.41 1.52 -5.85
CA LEU A 400 -8.69 1.93 -7.06
C LEU A 400 -7.29 1.31 -7.13
N ASN A 401 -6.56 1.33 -6.03
CA ASN A 401 -5.24 0.71 -5.94
C ASN A 401 -5.30 -0.79 -6.23
N MET A 402 -6.26 -1.49 -5.61
CA MET A 402 -6.52 -2.91 -5.91
C MET A 402 -6.86 -3.13 -7.39
N ALA A 403 -7.73 -2.30 -7.98
CA ALA A 403 -8.10 -2.41 -9.39
C ALA A 403 -6.90 -2.21 -10.33
N MET A 404 -6.01 -1.25 -10.04
CA MET A 404 -4.77 -1.04 -10.80
C MET A 404 -3.82 -2.23 -10.73
N HIS A 405 -3.81 -2.96 -9.60
CA HIS A 405 -3.07 -4.22 -9.45
C HIS A 405 -3.81 -5.45 -10.00
N GLY A 406 -4.94 -5.25 -10.68
CA GLY A 406 -5.70 -6.32 -11.32
C GLY A 406 -6.66 -7.06 -10.39
N LEU A 407 -7.07 -6.43 -9.27
CA LEU A 407 -8.05 -6.95 -8.31
C LEU A 407 -9.29 -6.04 -8.19
N PRO A 408 -10.01 -5.72 -9.29
CA PRO A 408 -11.11 -4.73 -9.25
C PRO A 408 -12.30 -5.17 -8.39
N LYS A 409 -12.48 -6.49 -8.20
CA LYS A 409 -13.58 -7.07 -7.43
C LYS A 409 -13.19 -7.57 -6.04
N ALA A 410 -11.97 -7.28 -5.58
CA ALA A 410 -11.57 -7.64 -4.23
C ALA A 410 -12.53 -7.03 -3.19
N PRO A 411 -12.97 -7.78 -2.16
CA PRO A 411 -13.94 -7.33 -1.17
C PRO A 411 -13.30 -6.33 -0.19
N ILE A 412 -13.16 -5.10 -0.64
CA ILE A 412 -12.70 -3.95 0.15
C ILE A 412 -13.91 -3.07 0.42
N PHE A 413 -14.25 -2.86 1.68
CA PHE A 413 -15.49 -2.19 2.06
C PHE A 413 -15.36 -1.30 3.30
N TRP A 414 -16.24 -0.31 3.35
CA TRP A 414 -16.32 0.61 4.45
C TRP A 414 -17.04 -0.02 5.65
N VAL A 415 -16.54 0.27 6.84
CA VAL A 415 -17.16 -0.09 8.12
C VAL A 415 -17.16 1.12 9.06
N ASN A 416 -18.16 1.22 9.92
CA ASN A 416 -18.16 2.26 10.95
C ASN A 416 -17.00 2.10 11.93
N ASP A 417 -16.75 0.86 12.35
CA ASP A 417 -15.66 0.50 13.24
C ASP A 417 -15.30 -0.98 13.04
N SER A 418 -14.05 -1.28 12.73
CA SER A 418 -13.56 -2.65 12.55
C SER A 418 -13.56 -3.47 13.84
N LEU A 419 -13.54 -2.82 15.01
CA LEU A 419 -13.69 -3.46 16.31
C LEU A 419 -15.12 -3.96 16.56
N MET A 420 -16.12 -3.32 15.94
CA MET A 420 -17.53 -3.56 16.23
C MET A 420 -18.31 -4.20 15.09
N THR A 421 -17.81 -4.13 13.88
CA THR A 421 -18.54 -4.60 12.69
C THR A 421 -18.76 -6.11 12.70
N ASP A 422 -19.97 -6.52 12.30
CA ASP A 422 -20.30 -7.93 12.03
C ASP A 422 -20.09 -8.31 10.55
N SER A 423 -19.60 -7.37 9.72
CA SER A 423 -19.27 -7.64 8.33
C SER A 423 -17.94 -8.39 8.15
N LEU A 424 -17.16 -8.49 9.23
CA LEU A 424 -15.98 -9.36 9.33
C LEU A 424 -16.35 -10.58 10.18
N LEU A 425 -16.31 -11.76 9.57
CA LEU A 425 -16.79 -12.99 10.21
C LEU A 425 -15.72 -13.63 11.12
N PRO A 426 -16.09 -14.09 12.32
CA PRO A 426 -15.18 -14.83 13.20
C PRO A 426 -14.64 -16.12 12.55
N GLU A 427 -13.42 -16.52 12.90
CA GLU A 427 -12.76 -17.76 12.47
C GLU A 427 -12.80 -17.97 10.94
N SER A 428 -12.71 -16.87 10.14
CA SER A 428 -12.91 -16.92 8.68
C SER A 428 -11.67 -16.61 7.85
N TYR A 429 -10.57 -16.18 8.46
CA TYR A 429 -9.38 -15.75 7.73
C TYR A 429 -8.17 -16.61 8.10
N ASP A 430 -7.42 -17.05 7.09
CA ASP A 430 -6.20 -17.86 7.25
C ASP A 430 -5.01 -17.01 7.64
N VAL A 431 -4.99 -15.77 7.14
CA VAL A 431 -3.93 -14.79 7.40
C VAL A 431 -4.56 -13.44 7.71
N ILE A 432 -4.08 -12.78 8.76
CA ILE A 432 -4.38 -11.38 9.05
C ILE A 432 -3.07 -10.61 9.07
N ILE A 433 -2.95 -9.59 8.22
CA ILE A 433 -1.78 -8.70 8.14
C ILE A 433 -2.28 -7.28 8.26
N THR A 434 -1.87 -6.55 9.32
CA THR A 434 -2.47 -5.25 9.58
C THR A 434 -1.54 -4.31 10.35
N ASN A 435 -1.75 -3.01 10.13
CA ASN A 435 -1.22 -1.93 10.95
C ASN A 435 -2.40 -1.14 11.53
N PRO A 436 -2.91 -1.53 12.71
CA PRO A 436 -4.06 -0.87 13.32
C PRO A 436 -3.70 0.55 13.77
N PRO A 437 -4.70 1.44 13.93
CA PRO A 437 -4.46 2.76 14.44
C PRO A 437 -3.89 2.71 15.86
N PHE A 438 -2.85 3.50 16.11
CA PHE A 438 -2.23 3.66 17.43
C PHE A 438 -1.95 5.15 17.71
N GLY A 439 -1.67 5.49 18.98
CA GLY A 439 -1.42 6.86 19.42
C GLY A 439 -2.60 7.45 20.20
N SER A 440 -3.23 8.54 19.76
CA SER A 440 -4.26 9.28 20.53
C SER A 440 -5.61 8.54 20.72
N GLY A 441 -5.76 7.33 20.18
CA GLY A 441 -7.00 6.56 20.16
C GLY A 441 -7.16 5.60 21.35
N SER A 442 -7.32 6.10 22.59
CA SER A 442 -7.78 5.24 23.69
C SER A 442 -9.30 5.09 23.67
N VAL A 443 -9.79 3.85 23.69
CA VAL A 443 -11.20 3.55 23.93
C VAL A 443 -11.49 3.75 25.41
N SER A 444 -12.49 4.60 25.72
CA SER A 444 -12.80 5.00 27.10
C SER A 444 -14.28 4.87 27.41
N ASN A 445 -14.62 4.44 28.63
CA ASN A 445 -15.99 4.35 29.12
C ASN A 445 -16.69 5.71 29.34
N LYS A 446 -15.99 6.82 29.07
CA LYS A 446 -16.55 8.18 29.16
C LYS A 446 -17.55 8.48 28.03
N THR A 447 -17.45 7.81 26.90
CA THR A 447 -18.37 7.92 25.77
C THR A 447 -19.29 6.70 25.69
N GLU A 448 -20.46 6.86 25.08
CA GLU A 448 -21.40 5.75 24.88
C GLU A 448 -20.78 4.66 23.97
N GLU A 449 -20.18 5.09 22.86
CA GLU A 449 -19.46 4.22 21.92
C GLU A 449 -18.34 3.44 22.63
N GLY A 450 -17.49 4.13 23.40
CA GLY A 450 -16.40 3.48 24.13
C GLY A 450 -16.88 2.49 25.19
N ARG A 451 -18.01 2.76 25.86
CA ARG A 451 -18.65 1.79 26.77
C ARG A 451 -19.09 0.54 26.03
N ALA A 452 -19.77 0.68 24.91
CA ALA A 452 -20.24 -0.45 24.10
C ALA A 452 -19.05 -1.30 23.59
N ILE A 453 -17.97 -0.67 23.15
CA ILE A 453 -16.75 -1.38 22.74
C ILE A 453 -16.16 -2.16 23.93
N LEU A 454 -15.93 -1.51 25.06
CA LEU A 454 -15.35 -2.16 26.24
C LEU A 454 -16.23 -3.32 26.75
N GLU A 455 -17.55 -3.19 26.72
CA GLU A 455 -18.50 -4.24 27.09
C GLU A 455 -18.36 -5.46 26.15
N ARG A 456 -18.32 -5.25 24.83
CA ARG A 456 -18.06 -6.32 23.84
C ARG A 456 -16.75 -7.06 24.16
N TYR A 457 -15.69 -6.31 24.46
CA TYR A 457 -14.36 -6.85 24.72
C TYR A 457 -14.16 -7.41 26.14
N THR A 458 -15.25 -7.61 26.88
CA THR A 458 -15.30 -8.36 28.12
C THR A 458 -16.24 -9.56 28.04
N SER A 459 -16.85 -9.81 26.90
CA SER A 459 -17.80 -10.91 26.65
C SER A 459 -17.19 -12.31 26.83
N GLY A 460 -15.87 -12.41 26.72
CA GLY A 460 -15.11 -13.65 26.93
C GLY A 460 -14.63 -13.86 28.35
N ILE A 461 -15.19 -13.15 29.34
CA ILE A 461 -14.84 -13.32 30.76
C ILE A 461 -16.01 -14.02 31.47
N ASP A 462 -15.72 -15.12 32.16
CA ASP A 462 -16.72 -15.89 32.90
C ASP A 462 -17.17 -15.19 34.21
N GLU A 463 -18.13 -15.79 34.91
CA GLU A 463 -18.68 -15.29 36.17
C GLU A 463 -17.64 -15.23 37.29
N ASP A 464 -16.60 -16.05 37.24
CA ASP A 464 -15.48 -16.05 38.18
C ASP A 464 -14.41 -14.99 37.83
N GLY A 465 -14.61 -14.24 36.74
CA GLY A 465 -13.68 -13.23 36.26
C GLY A 465 -12.43 -13.82 35.62
N LYS A 466 -12.54 -14.92 34.89
CA LYS A 466 -11.44 -15.56 34.16
C LYS A 466 -11.69 -15.53 32.67
N PRO A 467 -10.65 -15.33 31.84
CA PRO A 467 -10.77 -15.44 30.39
C PRO A 467 -11.19 -16.85 29.96
N MET A 468 -12.27 -16.95 29.20
CA MET A 468 -12.70 -18.18 28.55
C MET A 468 -11.80 -18.49 27.35
N LYS A 469 -11.80 -19.74 26.87
CA LYS A 469 -11.03 -20.14 25.65
C LYS A 469 -11.49 -19.43 24.39
N LYS A 470 -12.73 -19.01 24.30
CA LYS A 470 -13.32 -18.22 23.20
C LYS A 470 -13.93 -16.95 23.79
N GLY A 471 -14.00 -15.91 22.92
CA GLY A 471 -14.57 -14.61 23.29
C GLY A 471 -13.49 -13.55 23.54
N LEU A 472 -13.92 -12.30 23.57
CA LEU A 472 -13.08 -11.12 23.68
C LEU A 472 -12.85 -10.76 25.16
N CYS A 473 -11.59 -10.54 25.55
CA CYS A 473 -11.22 -10.36 26.96
C CYS A 473 -10.41 -9.09 27.22
N LEU A 474 -9.78 -8.48 26.22
CA LEU A 474 -8.80 -7.39 26.42
C LEU A 474 -9.44 -6.02 26.70
N GLY A 475 -10.77 -5.92 26.79
CA GLY A 475 -11.48 -4.81 27.45
C GLY A 475 -11.41 -4.86 28.96
N ALA A 476 -10.75 -5.88 29.55
CA ALA A 476 -10.51 -6.06 30.97
C ALA A 476 -9.04 -6.36 31.25
N LYS A 477 -8.67 -6.30 32.52
CA LYS A 477 -7.36 -6.71 33.03
C LYS A 477 -7.49 -7.39 34.42
N PRO A 478 -6.57 -8.31 34.77
CA PRO A 478 -6.59 -8.96 36.07
C PRO A 478 -6.21 -7.96 37.17
N ASN A 479 -6.93 -8.06 38.29
CA ASN A 479 -6.54 -7.43 39.54
C ASN A 479 -5.47 -8.28 40.30
N ASN A 480 -5.07 -7.84 41.48
CA ASN A 480 -4.06 -8.54 42.29
C ASN A 480 -4.47 -9.98 42.70
N LYS A 481 -5.74 -10.33 42.59
CA LYS A 481 -6.27 -11.69 42.87
C LYS A 481 -6.42 -12.53 41.59
N GLY A 482 -6.01 -12.01 40.42
CA GLY A 482 -6.15 -12.67 39.14
C GLY A 482 -7.56 -12.63 38.53
N VAL A 483 -8.48 -11.88 39.13
CA VAL A 483 -9.85 -11.68 38.62
C VAL A 483 -9.85 -10.54 37.60
N TRP A 484 -10.29 -10.82 36.40
CA TRP A 484 -10.37 -9.83 35.31
C TRP A 484 -11.58 -8.92 35.51
N LYS A 485 -11.35 -7.63 35.37
CA LYS A 485 -12.38 -6.60 35.48
C LYS A 485 -12.24 -5.61 34.32
N GLN A 486 -13.38 -5.18 33.81
CA GLN A 486 -13.44 -4.15 32.77
C GLN A 486 -12.59 -2.93 33.14
N VAL A 487 -11.83 -2.43 32.19
CA VAL A 487 -11.03 -1.22 32.36
C VAL A 487 -11.84 0.03 32.06
N ASN A 488 -11.42 1.18 32.60
CA ASN A 488 -12.04 2.46 32.27
C ASN A 488 -11.56 2.99 30.87
N SER A 489 -10.38 2.56 30.46
CA SER A 489 -9.79 2.93 29.18
C SER A 489 -8.69 1.94 28.81
N THR A 490 -8.53 1.68 27.49
CA THR A 490 -7.43 0.88 26.95
C THR A 490 -7.01 1.42 25.58
N ASP A 491 -5.80 1.07 25.15
CA ASP A 491 -5.31 1.39 23.82
C ASP A 491 -6.11 0.59 22.77
N GLN A 492 -6.43 1.25 21.66
CA GLN A 492 -7.18 0.64 20.57
C GLN A 492 -6.41 -0.55 19.96
N ALA A 493 -5.08 -0.47 19.86
CA ALA A 493 -4.24 -1.56 19.39
C ALA A 493 -4.34 -2.83 20.24
N VAL A 494 -4.56 -2.70 21.54
CA VAL A 494 -4.83 -3.86 22.44
C VAL A 494 -6.11 -4.57 22.05
N LEU A 495 -7.17 -3.81 21.77
CA LEU A 495 -8.45 -4.39 21.33
C LEU A 495 -8.35 -5.04 19.95
N PHE A 496 -7.53 -4.47 19.04
CA PHE A 496 -7.26 -5.09 17.74
C PHE A 496 -6.51 -6.42 17.85
N ILE A 497 -5.65 -6.63 18.87
CA ILE A 497 -5.08 -7.95 19.14
C ILE A 497 -6.19 -8.98 19.35
N ASP A 498 -7.13 -8.67 20.21
CA ASP A 498 -8.22 -9.57 20.59
C ASP A 498 -9.18 -9.79 19.40
N ARG A 499 -9.53 -8.70 18.69
CA ARG A 499 -10.37 -8.78 17.49
C ARG A 499 -9.76 -9.66 16.39
N ASN A 500 -8.48 -9.49 16.12
CA ASN A 500 -7.80 -10.27 15.10
C ASN A 500 -7.74 -11.75 15.46
N LEU A 501 -7.58 -12.10 16.73
CA LEU A 501 -7.66 -13.49 17.20
C LEU A 501 -9.07 -14.07 17.07
N GLU A 502 -10.13 -13.26 17.23
CA GLU A 502 -11.52 -13.69 16.99
C GLU A 502 -11.77 -13.97 15.49
N LEU A 503 -11.22 -13.16 14.60
CA LEU A 503 -11.40 -13.24 13.15
C LEU A 503 -10.57 -14.36 12.51
N LEU A 504 -9.43 -14.69 13.12
CA LEU A 504 -8.46 -15.65 12.60
C LEU A 504 -8.98 -17.09 12.78
N LYS A 505 -8.85 -17.89 11.72
CA LYS A 505 -9.08 -19.35 11.82
C LYS A 505 -8.12 -19.98 12.83
N PRO A 506 -8.52 -21.05 13.53
CA PRO A 506 -7.59 -21.84 14.32
C PRO A 506 -6.40 -22.31 13.49
N GLY A 507 -5.18 -22.05 13.94
CA GLY A 507 -3.94 -22.34 13.19
C GLY A 507 -3.61 -21.35 12.08
N GLY A 508 -4.34 -20.24 11.96
CA GLY A 508 -4.02 -19.15 11.04
C GLY A 508 -2.85 -18.27 11.52
N TYR A 509 -2.41 -17.35 10.66
CA TYR A 509 -1.27 -16.47 10.91
C TYR A 509 -1.73 -15.02 11.14
N LEU A 510 -1.32 -14.44 12.25
CA LEU A 510 -1.48 -13.02 12.54
C LEU A 510 -0.11 -12.33 12.55
N ILE A 511 0.06 -11.32 11.72
CA ILE A 511 1.19 -10.40 11.80
C ILE A 511 0.66 -8.97 11.89
N MET A 512 1.17 -8.22 12.86
CA MET A 512 0.56 -6.97 13.27
C MET A 512 1.61 -5.97 13.73
N VAL A 513 1.52 -4.72 13.29
CA VAL A 513 2.32 -3.64 13.85
C VAL A 513 1.71 -3.21 15.19
N LEU A 514 2.56 -3.07 16.20
CA LEU A 514 2.15 -2.67 17.54
C LEU A 514 3.05 -1.57 18.11
N PRO A 515 2.51 -0.66 18.92
CA PRO A 515 3.35 0.22 19.73
C PRO A 515 4.26 -0.58 20.65
N ASP A 516 5.54 -0.20 20.70
CA ASP A 516 6.57 -0.88 21.50
C ASP A 516 6.17 -1.02 22.98
N GLY A 517 5.47 -0.02 23.53
CA GLY A 517 4.97 -0.04 24.91
C GLY A 517 4.05 -1.23 25.23
N ILE A 518 3.28 -1.77 24.29
CA ILE A 518 2.42 -2.94 24.52
C ILE A 518 3.28 -4.18 24.79
N LEU A 519 4.41 -4.29 24.11
CA LEU A 519 5.31 -5.44 24.23
C LEU A 519 6.33 -5.29 25.39
N SER A 520 6.70 -4.07 25.79
CA SER A 520 7.75 -3.80 26.78
C SER A 520 7.19 -3.37 28.15
N ASN A 521 6.12 -2.59 28.20
CA ASN A 521 5.64 -1.94 29.41
C ASN A 521 4.98 -2.94 30.40
N SER A 522 5.25 -2.78 31.70
CA SER A 522 4.68 -3.63 32.77
C SER A 522 3.15 -3.53 32.85
N SER A 523 2.57 -2.39 32.50
CA SER A 523 1.11 -2.18 32.49
C SER A 523 0.36 -3.09 31.51
N TYR A 524 1.04 -3.58 30.45
CA TYR A 524 0.52 -4.49 29.45
C TYR A 524 0.99 -5.94 29.63
N LYS A 525 1.56 -6.30 30.80
CA LYS A 525 1.96 -7.68 31.10
C LYS A 525 0.82 -8.69 30.84
N HIS A 526 -0.41 -8.32 31.22
CA HIS A 526 -1.59 -9.15 31.02
C HIS A 526 -1.90 -9.46 29.57
N VAL A 527 -1.60 -8.54 28.63
CA VAL A 527 -1.76 -8.75 27.19
C VAL A 527 -0.78 -9.80 26.69
N ARG A 528 0.48 -9.73 27.13
CA ARG A 528 1.50 -10.72 26.76
C ARG A 528 1.20 -12.10 27.35
N GLU A 529 0.75 -12.15 28.61
CA GLU A 529 0.28 -13.41 29.26
C GLU A 529 -0.98 -13.97 28.61
N TYR A 530 -1.87 -13.11 28.10
CA TYR A 530 -3.05 -13.53 27.34
C TYR A 530 -2.66 -14.18 26.01
N LEU A 531 -1.67 -13.63 25.32
CA LEU A 531 -1.16 -14.16 24.05
C LEU A 531 -0.39 -15.46 24.26
N MET A 532 0.68 -15.43 25.05
CA MET A 532 1.64 -16.53 25.19
C MET A 532 1.28 -17.54 26.27
N GLY A 533 0.44 -17.16 27.22
CA GLY A 533 0.26 -17.91 28.47
C GLY A 533 1.23 -17.50 29.57
N LYS A 534 1.26 -18.26 30.61
CA LYS A 534 2.19 -18.09 31.74
C LYS A 534 3.34 -19.07 31.59
N LYS A 535 4.55 -18.59 31.87
CA LYS A 535 5.72 -19.46 31.89
C LYS A 535 5.62 -20.44 33.06
N ASN A 536 5.67 -21.72 32.74
CA ASN A 536 5.81 -22.78 33.72
C ASN A 536 7.25 -22.77 34.26
N GLU A 537 7.42 -22.58 35.55
CA GLU A 537 8.76 -22.45 36.16
C GLU A 537 9.57 -23.77 36.12
N VAL A 538 8.87 -24.91 35.98
CA VAL A 538 9.50 -26.24 35.98
C VAL A 538 9.93 -26.62 34.55
N THR A 539 9.06 -26.44 33.54
CA THR A 539 9.33 -26.83 32.15
C THR A 539 10.00 -25.71 31.36
N GLY A 540 9.87 -24.45 31.79
CA GLY A 540 10.32 -23.27 31.06
C GLY A 540 9.40 -22.90 29.90
N GLU A 541 8.38 -23.68 29.60
CA GLU A 541 7.43 -23.47 28.51
C GLU A 541 6.29 -22.53 28.90
N PHE A 542 5.67 -21.90 27.90
CA PHE A 542 4.50 -21.06 28.09
C PHE A 542 3.22 -21.91 27.92
N GLU A 543 2.29 -21.82 28.87
CA GLU A 543 1.07 -22.59 28.89
C GLU A 543 -0.17 -21.70 29.01
N GLY A 544 -1.25 -22.08 28.34
CA GLY A 544 -2.57 -21.43 28.49
C GLY A 544 -2.74 -20.14 27.68
N GLY A 545 -1.86 -19.86 26.75
CA GLY A 545 -1.98 -18.71 25.85
C GLY A 545 -2.97 -18.93 24.71
N ARG A 546 -3.34 -17.83 24.04
CA ARG A 546 -4.23 -17.81 22.89
C ARG A 546 -3.49 -18.03 21.57
N ALA A 547 -2.21 -17.77 21.53
CA ALA A 547 -1.39 -17.82 20.32
C ALA A 547 0.03 -18.32 20.61
N ILE A 548 0.67 -18.85 19.58
CA ILE A 548 2.11 -19.11 19.59
C ILE A 548 2.79 -17.87 18.97
N VAL A 549 3.51 -17.13 19.78
CA VAL A 549 4.28 -15.98 19.31
C VAL A 549 5.57 -16.48 18.65
N LYS A 550 5.66 -16.39 17.33
CA LYS A 550 6.80 -16.88 16.54
C LYS A 550 7.97 -15.89 16.53
N ALA A 551 7.67 -14.61 16.41
CA ALA A 551 8.68 -13.57 16.35
C ALA A 551 8.15 -12.23 16.89
N VAL A 552 9.07 -11.43 17.41
CA VAL A 552 8.90 -10.00 17.70
C VAL A 552 10.05 -9.28 17.01
N VAL A 553 9.72 -8.36 16.11
CA VAL A 553 10.71 -7.60 15.33
C VAL A 553 10.62 -6.14 15.75
N SER A 554 11.73 -5.60 16.25
CA SER A 554 11.83 -4.17 16.57
C SER A 554 12.08 -3.38 15.29
N LEU A 555 11.25 -2.38 15.05
CA LEU A 555 11.41 -1.47 13.92
C LEU A 555 12.24 -0.25 14.35
N PRO A 556 13.06 0.33 13.46
CA PRO A 556 13.75 1.58 13.74
C PRO A 556 12.76 2.68 14.15
N THR A 557 13.16 3.54 15.10
CA THR A 557 12.29 4.63 15.61
C THR A 557 11.85 5.61 14.53
N VAL A 558 12.59 5.71 13.44
CA VAL A 558 12.30 6.57 12.29
C VAL A 558 11.29 5.96 11.30
N THR A 559 10.95 4.68 11.45
CA THR A 559 10.13 3.93 10.46
C THR A 559 8.79 4.62 10.15
N PHE A 560 8.15 5.25 11.12
CA PHE A 560 6.85 5.91 10.99
C PHE A 560 6.92 7.44 11.16
N GLN A 561 8.10 8.06 11.19
CA GLN A 561 8.23 9.51 11.41
C GLN A 561 7.76 10.37 10.23
N LEU A 562 7.66 9.77 9.03
CA LEU A 562 7.29 10.45 7.79
C LEU A 562 6.29 9.65 6.93
N SER A 563 5.60 8.70 7.50
CA SER A 563 4.48 8.04 6.82
C SER A 563 3.19 8.78 7.06
#